data_8cf6ff97f3f89d89d0c98881d75ae96f
#
_entry.id   8cf6ff97f3f89d89d0c98881d75ae96f
#
_cell.length_a   1.000
_cell.length_b   1.000
_cell.length_c   1.000
_cell.angle_alpha   90.00
_cell.angle_beta   90.00
_cell.angle_gamma   90.00
#
_symmetry.space_group_name_H-M   'P 1'
#
loop_
_entity.id
_entity.type
_entity.pdbx_description
1 polymer ?
#
loop_
_entity_poly.entity_id
_entity_poly.type
_entity_poly.pdbx_seq_one_letter_code
_entity_poly.pdbx_strand_id
1 'polypeptide(L)'
;QSCLEGADVMIEASRLEAPEPLFHTEWVRSGALVIPYGTQSTVEDDFTDIMDKIVVDHWEQCLIGPFGCLRRHVDGGKVTRDTIHGEIGSICAGELAGRENDDETILFWHRGLSTSDIALGWAMLEKAKRLEIGTALDYT
;
A
#
# COMPACT_ATOMS: atom_id res chain seq x y z
N GLN A 1 9.49 -6.83 -16.49
CA GLN A 1 9.01 -5.76 -17.39
C GLN A 1 7.63 -6.11 -17.97
N SER A 2 7.49 -7.15 -18.77
CA SER A 2 6.26 -7.47 -19.53
C SER A 2 4.98 -7.65 -18.71
N CYS A 3 5.05 -7.93 -17.41
CA CYS A 3 3.87 -8.05 -16.55
C CYS A 3 3.52 -6.73 -15.82
N LEU A 4 4.40 -5.75 -15.83
CA LEU A 4 4.24 -4.47 -15.14
C LEU A 4 3.87 -3.34 -16.10
N GLU A 5 4.54 -3.31 -17.25
CA GLU A 5 4.36 -2.27 -18.25
C GLU A 5 2.91 -2.19 -18.73
N GLY A 6 2.27 -1.05 -18.51
CA GLY A 6 0.87 -0.81 -18.89
C GLY A 6 -0.18 -1.50 -18.02
N ALA A 7 0.18 -2.07 -16.87
CA ALA A 7 -0.77 -2.69 -15.96
C ALA A 7 -1.66 -1.65 -15.25
N ASP A 8 -2.95 -1.99 -15.06
CA ASP A 8 -3.90 -1.16 -14.30
C ASP A 8 -3.60 -1.17 -12.80
N VAL A 9 -3.10 -2.31 -12.30
CA VAL A 9 -2.73 -2.49 -10.90
C VAL A 9 -1.35 -3.15 -10.85
N MET A 10 -0.42 -2.49 -10.17
CA MET A 10 0.94 -2.96 -9.95
C MET A 10 1.15 -3.24 -8.47
N ILE A 11 1.46 -4.48 -8.11
CA ILE A 11 1.72 -4.87 -6.72
C ILE A 11 3.13 -5.45 -6.62
N GLU A 12 3.91 -4.93 -5.69
CA GLU A 12 5.24 -5.43 -5.34
C GLU A 12 5.23 -5.90 -3.88
N ALA A 13 5.53 -7.17 -3.65
CA ALA A 13 5.56 -7.79 -2.33
C ALA A 13 6.82 -8.66 -2.16
N SER A 14 7.92 -8.29 -2.81
CA SER A 14 9.18 -9.01 -2.71
C SER A 14 9.87 -8.75 -1.36
N ARG A 15 10.76 -9.65 -1.02
CA ARG A 15 11.60 -9.51 0.17
C ARG A 15 13.04 -9.35 -0.28
N LEU A 16 13.43 -8.11 -0.58
CA LEU A 16 14.80 -7.77 -0.93
C LEU A 16 15.68 -7.67 0.33
N GLU A 17 16.96 -7.99 0.17
CA GLU A 17 17.99 -7.79 1.21
C GLU A 17 18.54 -6.36 1.18
N ALA A 18 18.51 -5.71 0.02
CA ALA A 18 18.96 -4.34 -0.20
C ALA A 18 17.99 -3.60 -1.15
N PRO A 19 17.97 -2.27 -1.13
CA PRO A 19 17.18 -1.48 -2.08
C PRO A 19 17.56 -1.79 -3.53
N GLU A 20 16.58 -2.12 -4.36
CA GLU A 20 16.75 -2.37 -5.79
C GLU A 20 15.47 -1.95 -6.51
N PRO A 21 15.54 -1.05 -7.51
CA PRO A 21 14.37 -0.66 -8.27
C PRO A 21 13.80 -1.84 -9.06
N LEU A 22 12.59 -2.26 -8.72
CA LEU A 22 11.81 -3.28 -9.43
C LEU A 22 10.68 -2.65 -10.22
N PHE A 23 10.21 -1.48 -9.78
CA PHE A 23 9.23 -0.65 -10.45
C PHE A 23 9.95 0.55 -11.05
N HIS A 24 9.95 0.63 -12.37
CA HIS A 24 10.49 1.76 -13.11
C HIS A 24 9.38 2.74 -13.43
N THR A 25 9.68 4.03 -13.29
CA THR A 25 8.73 5.13 -13.49
C THR A 25 8.11 5.09 -14.89
N GLU A 26 8.90 4.76 -15.91
CA GLU A 26 8.48 4.68 -17.32
C GLU A 26 7.45 3.55 -17.62
N TRP A 27 7.31 2.56 -16.71
CA TRP A 27 6.36 1.46 -16.92
C TRP A 27 4.96 1.76 -16.40
N VAL A 28 4.83 2.81 -15.60
CA VAL A 28 3.57 3.20 -14.97
C VAL A 28 2.71 3.96 -15.98
N ARG A 29 1.55 3.40 -16.31
CA ARG A 29 0.56 4.10 -17.13
C ARG A 29 -0.23 5.12 -16.31
N SER A 30 -0.77 6.14 -16.97
CA SER A 30 -1.80 7.02 -16.38
C SER A 30 -2.99 6.19 -15.89
N GLY A 31 -3.53 6.53 -14.73
CA GLY A 31 -4.65 5.83 -14.11
C GLY A 31 -4.28 4.57 -13.33
N ALA A 32 -3.02 4.16 -13.30
CA ALA A 32 -2.60 2.97 -12.57
C ALA A 32 -2.75 3.12 -11.05
N LEU A 33 -3.01 2.00 -10.38
CA LEU A 33 -2.88 1.87 -8.93
C LEU A 33 -1.59 1.09 -8.64
N VAL A 34 -0.67 1.70 -7.90
CA VAL A 34 0.61 1.10 -7.55
C VAL A 34 0.68 0.84 -6.06
N ILE A 35 0.96 -0.41 -5.67
CA ILE A 35 0.99 -0.85 -4.28
C ILE A 35 2.36 -1.49 -3.98
N PRO A 36 3.37 -0.69 -3.64
CA PRO A 36 4.67 -1.22 -3.22
C PRO A 36 4.60 -1.65 -1.74
N TYR A 37 4.50 -2.95 -1.50
CA TYR A 37 4.38 -3.54 -0.17
C TYR A 37 5.71 -4.06 0.40
N GLY A 38 6.73 -4.16 -0.44
CA GLY A 38 8.04 -4.71 -0.10
C GLY A 38 8.74 -4.04 1.08
N THR A 39 9.70 -4.76 1.67
CA THR A 39 10.44 -4.30 2.87
C THR A 39 11.52 -3.28 2.55
N GLN A 40 12.00 -3.23 1.32
CA GLN A 40 13.05 -2.33 0.87
C GLN A 40 12.52 -1.35 -0.18
N SER A 41 13.32 -0.35 -0.53
CA SER A 41 12.98 0.57 -1.62
C SER A 41 13.06 -0.18 -2.95
N THR A 42 11.90 -0.34 -3.58
CA THR A 42 11.72 -1.08 -4.85
C THR A 42 11.30 -0.17 -6.00
N VAL A 43 11.24 1.13 -5.76
CA VAL A 43 10.85 2.16 -6.73
C VAL A 43 12.01 3.12 -6.98
N GLU A 44 12.04 3.74 -8.14
CA GLU A 44 12.99 4.78 -8.49
C GLU A 44 12.79 6.07 -7.68
N ASP A 45 13.80 6.93 -7.61
CA ASP A 45 13.77 8.15 -6.80
C ASP A 45 12.75 9.19 -7.32
N ASP A 46 12.42 9.17 -8.60
CA ASP A 46 11.43 10.02 -9.26
C ASP A 46 10.02 9.41 -9.31
N PHE A 47 9.88 8.20 -8.81
CA PHE A 47 8.62 7.43 -8.89
C PHE A 47 7.43 8.17 -8.28
N THR A 48 7.66 8.93 -7.21
CA THR A 48 6.61 9.72 -6.55
C THR A 48 6.22 10.98 -7.31
N ASP A 49 7.07 11.42 -8.26
CA ASP A 49 6.86 12.67 -8.99
C ASP A 49 5.73 12.55 -10.05
N ILE A 50 5.38 11.31 -10.44
CA ILE A 50 4.30 11.01 -11.40
C ILE A 50 2.97 10.59 -10.72
N MET A 51 2.90 10.61 -9.40
CA MET A 51 1.72 10.20 -8.67
C MET A 51 0.81 11.40 -8.40
N ASP A 52 -0.45 11.31 -8.82
CA ASP A 52 -1.47 12.31 -8.49
C ASP A 52 -1.85 12.26 -7.01
N LYS A 53 -1.86 11.05 -6.44
CA LYS A 53 -2.15 10.84 -5.02
C LYS A 53 -1.20 9.80 -4.42
N ILE A 54 -0.66 10.11 -3.24
CA ILE A 54 0.06 9.15 -2.41
C ILE A 54 -0.79 8.88 -1.17
N VAL A 55 -1.31 7.67 -1.06
CA VAL A 55 -2.12 7.20 0.07
C VAL A 55 -1.26 6.28 0.93
N VAL A 56 -1.42 6.37 2.22
CA VAL A 56 -0.76 5.46 3.18
C VAL A 56 -1.80 4.75 4.05
N ASP A 57 -1.43 3.64 4.65
CA ASP A 57 -2.28 2.98 5.63
C ASP A 57 -2.35 3.77 6.94
N HIS A 58 -1.21 4.17 7.49
CA HIS A 58 -1.11 5.03 8.67
C HIS A 58 0.23 5.77 8.66
N TRP A 59 0.22 7.09 8.66
CA TRP A 59 1.42 7.91 8.50
C TRP A 59 2.48 7.64 9.57
N GLU A 60 2.09 7.62 10.84
CA GLU A 60 3.03 7.41 11.94
C GLU A 60 3.74 6.06 11.83
N GLN A 61 3.03 5.03 11.33
CA GLN A 61 3.61 3.72 11.10
C GLN A 61 4.62 3.73 9.94
N CYS A 62 4.41 4.57 8.94
CA CYS A 62 5.35 4.75 7.83
C CYS A 62 6.71 5.29 8.30
N LEU A 63 6.75 5.99 9.44
CA LEU A 63 7.97 6.55 10.02
C LEU A 63 8.73 5.54 10.90
N ILE A 64 8.13 4.41 11.26
CA ILE A 64 8.75 3.44 12.17
C ILE A 64 9.78 2.57 11.45
N GLY A 65 11.00 2.54 11.97
CA GLY A 65 12.10 1.69 11.51
C GLY A 65 12.68 2.11 10.15
N PRO A 66 13.71 1.39 9.69
CA PRO A 66 14.43 1.73 8.47
C PRO A 66 13.83 1.13 7.19
N PHE A 67 12.75 0.37 7.30
CA PHE A 67 12.19 -0.40 6.20
C PHE A 67 10.98 0.27 5.55
N GLY A 68 10.67 -0.16 4.34
CA GLY A 68 9.53 0.26 3.54
C GLY A 68 9.96 0.87 2.20
N CYS A 69 9.15 0.62 1.16
CA CYS A 69 9.53 0.98 -0.21
C CYS A 69 9.75 2.47 -0.44
N LEU A 70 9.01 3.35 0.28
CA LEU A 70 9.20 4.81 0.20
C LEU A 70 10.08 5.38 1.32
N ARG A 71 10.78 4.55 2.09
CA ARG A 71 11.61 5.05 3.18
C ARG A 71 12.66 6.07 2.72
N ARG A 72 13.31 5.83 1.59
CA ARG A 72 14.27 6.78 1.01
C ARG A 72 13.63 8.11 0.63
N HIS A 73 12.39 8.08 0.14
CA HIS A 73 11.64 9.29 -0.22
C HIS A 73 11.25 10.11 1.01
N VAL A 74 10.91 9.43 2.12
CA VAL A 74 10.66 10.08 3.42
C VAL A 74 11.93 10.69 3.96
N ASP A 75 13.04 9.94 4.00
CA ASP A 75 14.32 10.43 4.52
C ASP A 75 14.89 11.57 3.67
N GLY A 76 14.64 11.57 2.35
CA GLY A 76 14.98 12.63 1.42
C GLY A 76 14.01 13.82 1.42
N GLY A 77 12.92 13.77 2.18
CA GLY A 77 11.93 14.85 2.26
C GLY A 77 10.97 14.97 1.06
N LYS A 78 10.99 14.03 0.12
CA LYS A 78 10.04 13.99 -1.00
C LYS A 78 8.63 13.59 -0.55
N VAL A 79 8.54 12.65 0.38
CA VAL A 79 7.27 12.19 0.95
C VAL A 79 7.20 12.63 2.41
N THR A 80 6.23 13.48 2.70
CA THR A 80 6.00 14.08 4.02
C THR A 80 4.52 14.02 4.36
N ARG A 81 4.15 14.39 5.59
CA ARG A 81 2.73 14.50 5.98
C ARG A 81 1.95 15.45 5.06
N ASP A 82 2.59 16.49 4.56
CA ASP A 82 1.97 17.51 3.72
C ASP A 82 1.89 17.11 2.24
N THR A 83 2.72 16.17 1.78
CA THR A 83 2.71 15.70 0.39
C THR A 83 1.89 14.45 0.17
N ILE A 84 1.52 13.70 1.22
CA ILE A 84 0.58 12.59 1.07
C ILE A 84 -0.84 13.11 0.91
N HIS A 85 -1.64 12.41 0.09
CA HIS A 85 -3.07 12.68 -0.03
C HIS A 85 -3.80 12.41 1.29
N GLY A 86 -3.49 11.28 1.93
CA GLY A 86 -4.01 10.94 3.24
C GLY A 86 -3.90 9.46 3.58
N GLU A 87 -4.64 9.06 4.60
CA GLU A 87 -4.67 7.70 5.10
C GLU A 87 -5.87 6.92 4.55
N ILE A 88 -5.67 5.63 4.26
CA ILE A 88 -6.71 4.77 3.69
C ILE A 88 -7.97 4.70 4.57
N GLY A 89 -7.81 4.82 5.90
CA GLY A 89 -8.92 4.82 6.84
C GLY A 89 -9.92 5.94 6.57
N SER A 90 -9.43 7.17 6.33
CA SER A 90 -10.29 8.32 6.02
C SER A 90 -10.99 8.18 4.68
N ILE A 91 -10.35 7.53 3.69
CA ILE A 91 -10.99 7.22 2.41
C ILE A 91 -12.12 6.19 2.61
N CYS A 92 -11.86 5.13 3.37
CA CYS A 92 -12.86 4.11 3.67
C CYS A 92 -14.04 4.65 4.50
N ALA A 93 -13.80 5.65 5.35
CA ALA A 93 -14.84 6.32 6.13
C ALA A 93 -15.66 7.33 5.30
N GLY A 94 -15.24 7.64 4.08
CA GLY A 94 -15.86 8.67 3.23
C GLY A 94 -15.54 10.11 3.64
N GLU A 95 -14.53 10.29 4.48
CA GLU A 95 -14.07 11.61 4.94
C GLU A 95 -13.11 12.25 3.94
N LEU A 96 -12.44 11.45 3.12
CA LEU A 96 -11.51 11.86 2.09
C LEU A 96 -11.83 11.15 0.78
N ALA A 97 -11.81 11.88 -0.35
CA ALA A 97 -12.00 11.28 -1.66
C ALA A 97 -10.86 10.32 -2.00
N GLY A 98 -11.21 9.16 -2.52
CA GLY A 98 -10.24 8.23 -3.11
C GLY A 98 -9.92 8.61 -4.56
N ARG A 99 -10.09 7.68 -5.50
CA ARG A 99 -10.02 7.94 -6.94
C ARG A 99 -11.22 8.78 -7.38
N GLU A 100 -10.97 9.86 -8.06
CA GLU A 100 -12.01 10.78 -8.55
C GLU A 100 -12.20 10.70 -10.07
N ASN A 101 -11.18 10.20 -10.80
CA ASN A 101 -11.28 9.95 -12.23
C ASN A 101 -10.33 8.82 -12.67
N ASP A 102 -10.50 8.34 -13.91
CA ASP A 102 -9.78 7.18 -14.44
C ASP A 102 -8.30 7.48 -14.79
N ASP A 103 -7.92 8.74 -14.91
CA ASP A 103 -6.57 9.15 -15.27
C ASP A 103 -5.66 9.33 -14.06
N GLU A 104 -6.20 9.38 -12.84
CA GLU A 104 -5.39 9.54 -11.62
C GLU A 104 -4.49 8.33 -11.38
N THR A 105 -3.19 8.56 -11.36
CA THR A 105 -2.19 7.59 -10.95
C THR A 105 -2.01 7.64 -9.44
N ILE A 106 -2.31 6.54 -8.76
CA ILE A 106 -2.36 6.50 -7.29
C ILE A 106 -1.33 5.51 -6.78
N LEU A 107 -0.49 5.97 -5.85
CA LEU A 107 0.39 5.10 -5.08
C LEU A 107 -0.23 4.86 -3.70
N PHE A 108 -0.43 3.59 -3.36
CA PHE A 108 -0.84 3.19 -2.02
C PHE A 108 0.32 2.49 -1.31
N TRP A 109 1.00 3.22 -0.45
CA TRP A 109 2.06 2.66 0.37
C TRP A 109 1.48 1.92 1.57
N HIS A 110 1.33 0.63 1.41
CA HIS A 110 0.80 -0.27 2.43
C HIS A 110 1.93 -0.93 3.21
N ARG A 111 1.94 -0.71 4.52
CA ARG A 111 2.89 -1.34 5.46
C ARG A 111 2.27 -2.47 6.28
N GLY A 112 0.96 -2.58 6.23
CA GLY A 112 0.17 -3.52 7.00
C GLY A 112 -0.35 -2.92 8.31
N LEU A 113 -1.62 -3.18 8.58
CA LEU A 113 -2.30 -2.78 9.81
C LEU A 113 -2.83 -4.02 10.52
N SER A 114 -2.33 -4.30 11.72
CA SER A 114 -2.84 -5.41 12.55
C SER A 114 -4.33 -5.28 12.87
N THR A 115 -4.86 -4.07 12.90
CA THR A 115 -6.31 -3.82 13.02
C THR A 115 -7.11 -4.43 11.87
N SER A 116 -6.56 -4.43 10.65
CA SER A 116 -7.18 -5.07 9.49
C SER A 116 -7.22 -6.60 9.63
N ASP A 117 -6.15 -7.20 10.16
CA ASP A 117 -6.10 -8.64 10.42
C ASP A 117 -7.14 -9.06 11.46
N ILE A 118 -7.29 -8.27 12.54
CA ILE A 118 -8.29 -8.53 13.58
C ILE A 118 -9.70 -8.37 13.02
N ALA A 119 -9.97 -7.31 12.27
CA ALA A 119 -11.28 -7.07 11.67
C ALA A 119 -11.67 -8.17 10.67
N LEU A 120 -10.72 -8.58 9.81
CA LEU A 120 -10.94 -9.66 8.84
C LEU A 120 -11.12 -11.00 9.57
N GLY A 121 -10.28 -11.31 10.55
CA GLY A 121 -10.38 -12.52 11.35
C GLY A 121 -11.72 -12.64 12.06
N TRP A 122 -12.20 -11.53 12.64
CA TRP A 122 -13.53 -11.47 13.27
C TRP A 122 -14.64 -11.71 12.24
N ALA A 123 -14.60 -11.04 11.10
CA ALA A 123 -15.62 -11.22 10.04
C ALA A 123 -15.64 -12.66 9.50
N MET A 124 -14.45 -13.28 9.35
CA MET A 124 -14.33 -14.68 8.96
C MET A 124 -14.92 -15.62 10.01
N LEU A 125 -14.65 -15.40 11.30
CA LEU A 125 -15.19 -16.20 12.40
C LEU A 125 -16.71 -16.12 12.44
N GLU A 126 -17.30 -14.94 12.35
CA GLU A 126 -18.74 -14.75 12.32
C GLU A 126 -19.39 -15.42 11.09
N LYS A 127 -18.74 -15.34 9.94
CA LYS A 127 -19.19 -16.04 8.73
C LYS A 127 -19.10 -17.55 8.89
N ALA A 128 -18.03 -18.10 9.46
CA ALA A 128 -17.85 -19.52 9.70
C ALA A 128 -18.92 -20.06 10.66
N LYS A 129 -19.19 -19.36 11.77
CA LYS A 129 -20.28 -19.70 12.70
C LYS A 129 -21.64 -19.76 12.00
N ARG A 130 -21.97 -18.76 11.18
CA ARG A 130 -23.25 -18.70 10.46
C ARG A 130 -23.41 -19.81 9.42
N LEU A 131 -22.30 -20.25 8.80
CA LEU A 131 -22.26 -21.32 7.80
C LEU A 131 -22.06 -22.70 8.44
N GLU A 132 -21.86 -22.77 9.75
CA GLU A 132 -21.58 -24.01 10.49
C GLU A 132 -20.37 -24.78 9.94
N ILE A 133 -19.32 -24.04 9.53
CA ILE A 133 -18.08 -24.62 8.99
C ILE A 133 -16.93 -24.40 9.97
N GLY A 134 -15.96 -25.31 9.90
CA GLY A 134 -14.78 -25.32 10.77
C GLY A 134 -14.95 -26.16 12.01
N THR A 135 -13.91 -26.23 12.83
CA THR A 135 -13.88 -26.97 14.09
C THR A 135 -13.44 -26.05 15.20
N ALA A 136 -14.22 -25.95 16.27
CA ALA A 136 -13.80 -25.26 17.49
C ALA A 136 -12.75 -26.13 18.20
N LEU A 137 -11.60 -25.54 18.49
CA LEU A 137 -10.53 -26.17 19.25
C LEU A 137 -10.43 -25.47 20.61
N ASP A 138 -10.28 -26.28 21.66
CA ASP A 138 -9.96 -25.78 22.99
C ASP A 138 -8.47 -25.38 23.01
N TYR A 139 -8.21 -24.11 23.28
CA TYR A 139 -6.85 -23.57 23.39
C TYR A 139 -6.56 -23.39 24.90
N THR A 140 -5.80 -24.37 25.45
CA THR A 140 -5.34 -24.37 26.86
C THR A 140 -3.85 -24.12 26.95
#